data_c33db67d72830c0797dc52cbc6f7012c
#
_entry.id   c33db67d72830c0797dc52cbc6f7012c
#
_cell.length_a   1.000
_cell.length_b   1.000
_cell.length_c   1.000
_cell.angle_alpha   90.00
_cell.angle_beta   90.00
_cell.angle_gamma   90.00
#
_symmetry.space_group_name_H-M   'P 1'
#
loop_
_entity.id
_entity.type
_entity.pdbx_description
1 polymer ?
#
loop_
_entity_poly.entity_id
_entity_poly.type
_entity_poly.pdbx_seq_one_letter_code
_entity_poly.pdbx_strand_id
1 'polypeptide(L)'
;ECLVGSEMCIRDRLDGTISLAVHSMKDMPAEQPSGLVFAHAWKREDPRDVLILREAVSLEELPQHAVIGTGSRRRAFQLLQLRKDLRITGIRGNVDTRIKKMQEEQLDGIVLAAAGLHRLGRTSLITQYFEPEQMIPAAAQGTLALELREDHKELFEQVNALSDIVTEEITCAERLFLKGTGGDCHMPIGAYACKLPDGRMQ
;
A
#
# COMPACT_ATOMS: atom_id res chain seq x y z
N GLU A 1 1.40 -6.60 17.95
CA GLU A 1 1.50 -6.23 16.52
C GLU A 1 2.90 -6.60 16.04
N CYS A 2 2.99 -7.58 15.14
CA CYS A 2 4.25 -7.94 14.51
C CYS A 2 4.60 -6.85 13.51
N LEU A 3 5.66 -6.09 13.78
CA LEU A 3 6.18 -5.15 12.79
C LEU A 3 6.73 -5.98 11.61
N VAL A 4 6.24 -5.72 10.41
CA VAL A 4 6.71 -6.35 9.17
C VAL A 4 8.23 -6.21 9.13
N GLY A 5 8.95 -7.34 9.01
CA GLY A 5 10.40 -7.36 9.00
C GLY A 5 11.07 -7.37 10.37
N SER A 6 10.33 -7.51 11.49
CA SER A 6 10.97 -7.72 12.78
C SER A 6 11.69 -9.09 12.80
N GLU A 7 12.84 -9.16 13.44
CA GLU A 7 13.64 -10.40 13.57
C GLU A 7 12.82 -11.57 14.13
N MET A 8 11.86 -11.30 15.02
CA MET A 8 10.97 -12.31 15.59
C MET A 8 10.05 -12.91 14.51
N CYS A 9 9.43 -12.08 13.67
CA CYS A 9 8.57 -12.56 12.59
C CYS A 9 9.33 -13.34 11.51
N ILE A 10 10.57 -12.95 11.21
CA ILE A 10 11.45 -13.69 10.30
C ILE A 10 11.79 -15.05 10.91
N ARG A 11 12.15 -15.10 12.20
CA ARG A 11 12.46 -16.32 12.92
C ARG A 11 11.28 -17.30 12.91
N ASP A 12 10.07 -16.84 13.26
CA ASP A 12 8.85 -17.67 13.32
C ASP A 12 8.53 -18.35 11.98
N ARG A 13 8.91 -17.73 10.85
CA ARG A 13 8.82 -18.37 9.53
C ARG A 13 9.93 -19.36 9.27
N LEU A 14 11.19 -19.00 9.60
CA LEU A 14 12.35 -19.85 9.37
C LEU A 14 12.33 -21.12 10.22
N ASP A 15 11.85 -21.06 11.47
CA ASP A 15 11.70 -22.23 12.35
C ASP A 15 10.43 -23.06 12.08
N GLY A 16 9.55 -22.59 11.19
CA GLY A 16 8.35 -23.28 10.76
C GLY A 16 7.16 -23.14 11.71
N THR A 17 7.22 -22.28 12.71
CA THR A 17 6.09 -21.94 13.60
C THR A 17 4.93 -21.33 12.79
N ILE A 18 5.26 -20.55 11.73
CA ILE A 18 4.33 -19.98 10.78
C ILE A 18 4.67 -20.52 9.39
N SER A 19 3.69 -21.14 8.72
CA SER A 19 3.86 -21.69 7.37
C SER A 19 3.76 -20.64 6.27
N LEU A 20 2.91 -19.62 6.45
CA LEU A 20 2.63 -18.55 5.49
C LEU A 20 2.37 -17.25 6.24
N ALA A 21 3.00 -16.17 5.80
CA ALA A 21 2.71 -14.83 6.26
C ALA A 21 2.13 -13.98 5.12
N VAL A 22 1.11 -13.17 5.44
CA VAL A 22 0.44 -12.30 4.49
C VAL A 22 0.73 -10.85 4.85
N HIS A 23 1.28 -10.11 3.89
CA HIS A 23 1.66 -8.72 4.06
C HIS A 23 1.08 -7.84 2.95
N SER A 24 1.13 -6.52 3.14
CA SER A 24 1.00 -5.58 2.03
C SER A 24 2.33 -5.51 1.28
N MET A 25 2.36 -5.83 -0.01
CA MET A 25 3.59 -5.88 -0.80
C MET A 25 4.37 -4.55 -0.79
N LYS A 26 3.67 -3.42 -0.74
CA LYS A 26 4.28 -2.08 -0.68
C LYS A 26 5.11 -1.82 0.59
N ASP A 27 4.85 -2.58 1.67
CA ASP A 27 5.53 -2.42 2.95
C ASP A 27 6.70 -3.40 3.09
N MET A 28 6.91 -4.25 2.08
CA MET A 28 7.98 -5.25 2.07
C MET A 28 9.30 -4.65 1.57
N PRO A 29 10.44 -5.04 2.16
CA PRO A 29 11.74 -4.59 1.70
C PRO A 29 12.00 -5.03 0.24
N ALA A 30 12.89 -4.30 -0.45
CA ALA A 30 13.25 -4.64 -1.83
C ALA A 30 13.96 -5.99 -1.93
N GLU A 31 14.71 -6.37 -0.89
CA GLU A 31 15.41 -7.65 -0.78
C GLU A 31 14.83 -8.48 0.35
N GLN A 32 14.67 -9.77 0.09
CA GLN A 32 14.15 -10.70 1.09
C GLN A 32 15.28 -11.32 1.93
N PRO A 33 14.99 -11.67 3.20
CA PRO A 33 15.88 -12.50 3.99
C PRO A 33 16.13 -13.85 3.33
N SER A 34 17.35 -14.38 3.46
CA SER A 34 17.71 -15.72 2.99
C SER A 34 16.79 -16.77 3.61
N GLY A 35 16.35 -17.74 2.81
CA GLY A 35 15.47 -18.85 3.23
C GLY A 35 13.97 -18.53 3.18
N LEU A 36 13.60 -17.29 2.82
CA LEU A 36 12.22 -16.87 2.58
C LEU A 36 12.02 -16.46 1.13
N VAL A 37 10.84 -16.73 0.60
CA VAL A 37 10.43 -16.34 -0.75
C VAL A 37 9.02 -15.75 -0.75
N PHE A 38 8.71 -14.88 -1.71
CA PHE A 38 7.34 -14.53 -2.02
C PHE A 38 6.77 -15.52 -3.04
N ALA A 39 5.55 -15.96 -2.82
CA ALA A 39 4.76 -16.56 -3.87
C ALA A 39 4.42 -15.51 -4.94
N HIS A 40 4.07 -15.95 -6.14
CA HIS A 40 3.60 -15.06 -7.20
C HIS A 40 2.36 -14.28 -6.77
N ALA A 41 2.26 -13.04 -7.26
CA ALA A 41 1.21 -12.13 -6.84
C ALA A 41 -0.19 -12.63 -7.25
N TRP A 42 -1.13 -12.54 -6.32
CA TRP A 42 -2.54 -12.73 -6.60
C TRP A 42 -3.13 -11.44 -7.18
N LYS A 43 -4.33 -11.54 -7.76
CA LYS A 43 -5.01 -10.41 -8.39
C LYS A 43 -4.96 -9.17 -7.49
N ARG A 44 -4.43 -8.08 -8.07
CA ARG A 44 -4.28 -6.79 -7.40
C ARG A 44 -5.63 -6.18 -7.08
N GLU A 45 -5.79 -5.67 -5.89
CA GLU A 45 -6.88 -4.79 -5.51
C GLU A 45 -6.57 -3.35 -5.98
N ASP A 46 -7.56 -2.46 -5.95
CA ASP A 46 -7.43 -1.07 -6.38
C ASP A 46 -6.17 -0.39 -5.81
N PRO A 47 -5.21 0.00 -6.66
CA PRO A 47 -3.94 0.58 -6.21
C PRO A 47 -4.04 2.03 -5.77
N ARG A 48 -5.16 2.71 -6.02
CA ARG A 48 -5.33 4.14 -5.77
C ARG A 48 -5.24 4.50 -4.29
N ASP A 49 -4.85 5.73 -4.06
CA ASP A 49 -5.06 6.39 -2.78
C ASP A 49 -6.45 7.00 -2.74
N VAL A 50 -7.01 7.12 -1.55
CA VAL A 50 -8.35 7.67 -1.35
C VAL A 50 -8.35 8.66 -0.20
N LEU A 51 -9.22 9.65 -0.31
CA LEU A 51 -9.49 10.63 0.71
C LEU A 51 -10.76 10.24 1.47
N ILE A 52 -10.70 10.29 2.78
CA ILE A 52 -11.84 10.22 3.68
C ILE A 52 -11.93 11.58 4.35
N LEU A 53 -13.04 12.25 4.18
CA LEU A 53 -13.30 13.57 4.77
C LEU A 53 -14.32 13.45 5.90
N ARG A 54 -14.19 14.35 6.89
CA ARG A 54 -15.12 14.38 8.02
C ARG A 54 -16.45 15.04 7.66
N GLU A 55 -16.42 16.13 6.93
CA GLU A 55 -17.62 16.95 6.64
C GLU A 55 -17.70 17.40 5.17
N ALA A 56 -16.57 17.67 4.51
CA ALA A 56 -16.55 18.08 3.11
C ALA A 56 -16.78 16.89 2.16
N VAL A 57 -17.14 17.15 0.92
CA VAL A 57 -17.40 16.11 -0.10
C VAL A 57 -16.28 15.98 -1.12
N SER A 58 -15.34 16.92 -1.18
CA SER A 58 -14.17 16.86 -2.05
C SER A 58 -12.97 17.61 -1.47
N LEU A 59 -11.78 17.37 -2.05
CA LEU A 59 -10.55 18.07 -1.69
C LEU A 59 -10.65 19.57 -1.93
N GLU A 60 -11.36 19.97 -2.99
CA GLU A 60 -11.55 21.35 -3.41
C GLU A 60 -12.42 22.13 -2.43
N GLU A 61 -13.41 21.48 -1.82
CA GLU A 61 -14.36 22.11 -0.88
C GLU A 61 -13.80 22.27 0.55
N LEU A 62 -12.66 21.67 0.84
CA LEU A 62 -12.02 21.84 2.15
C LEU A 62 -11.73 23.32 2.43
N PRO A 63 -11.87 23.78 3.68
CA PRO A 63 -11.50 25.14 4.07
C PRO A 63 -10.00 25.39 3.84
N GLN A 64 -9.61 26.65 3.80
CA GLN A 64 -8.18 27.01 3.79
C GLN A 64 -7.50 26.49 5.04
N HIS A 65 -6.26 25.96 4.85
CA HIS A 65 -5.46 25.37 5.92
C HIS A 65 -6.08 24.13 6.57
N ALA A 66 -6.97 23.43 5.89
CA ALA A 66 -7.53 22.16 6.36
C ALA A 66 -6.42 21.17 6.74
N VAL A 67 -6.67 20.39 7.79
CA VAL A 67 -5.68 19.47 8.37
C VAL A 67 -5.95 18.05 7.86
N ILE A 68 -5.02 17.50 7.06
CA ILE A 68 -5.12 16.15 6.51
C ILE A 68 -4.10 15.22 7.17
N GLY A 69 -4.60 14.10 7.71
CA GLY A 69 -3.79 13.07 8.36
C GLY A 69 -3.18 12.09 7.35
N THR A 70 -1.85 11.99 7.32
CA THR A 70 -1.14 10.92 6.63
C THR A 70 0.25 10.70 7.25
N GLY A 71 0.64 9.43 7.44
CA GLY A 71 2.01 9.07 7.83
C GLY A 71 2.96 8.87 6.64
N SER A 72 2.46 9.00 5.41
CA SER A 72 3.23 8.78 4.18
C SER A 72 3.78 10.10 3.63
N ARG A 73 5.12 10.21 3.56
CA ARG A 73 5.77 11.35 2.92
C ARG A 73 5.36 11.50 1.45
N ARG A 74 5.23 10.40 0.72
CA ARG A 74 4.78 10.40 -0.67
C ARG A 74 3.41 11.08 -0.82
N ARG A 75 2.42 10.69 0.00
CA ARG A 75 1.09 11.30 0.01
C ARG A 75 1.13 12.76 0.40
N ALA A 76 1.89 13.08 1.44
CA ALA A 76 2.03 14.46 1.92
C ALA A 76 2.52 15.39 0.81
N PHE A 77 3.61 15.03 0.12
CA PHE A 77 4.14 15.85 -0.96
C PHE A 77 3.15 15.99 -2.13
N GLN A 78 2.50 14.92 -2.53
CA GLN A 78 1.55 14.97 -3.64
C GLN A 78 0.28 15.76 -3.27
N LEU A 79 -0.25 15.63 -2.06
CA LEU A 79 -1.34 16.48 -1.57
C LEU A 79 -0.99 17.96 -1.62
N LEU A 80 0.22 18.34 -1.18
CA LEU A 80 0.69 19.72 -1.21
C LEU A 80 0.94 20.24 -2.62
N GLN A 81 1.14 19.38 -3.61
CA GLN A 81 1.12 19.79 -5.03
C GLN A 81 -0.29 20.09 -5.53
N LEU A 82 -1.28 19.30 -5.09
CA LEU A 82 -2.69 19.51 -5.44
C LEU A 82 -3.26 20.74 -4.73
N ARG A 83 -2.95 20.91 -3.43
CA ARG A 83 -3.43 22.02 -2.59
C ARG A 83 -2.34 22.47 -1.62
N LYS A 84 -1.69 23.59 -1.93
CA LYS A 84 -0.52 24.11 -1.20
C LYS A 84 -0.83 24.65 0.19
N ASP A 85 -2.07 25.01 0.46
CA ASP A 85 -2.53 25.58 1.71
C ASP A 85 -2.82 24.53 2.80
N LEU A 86 -2.87 23.23 2.43
CA LEU A 86 -3.15 22.17 3.38
C LEU A 86 -2.10 22.07 4.49
N ARG A 87 -2.53 21.68 5.67
CA ARG A 87 -1.67 21.29 6.78
C ARG A 87 -1.66 19.77 6.88
N ILE A 88 -0.46 19.18 6.82
CA ILE A 88 -0.31 17.73 6.90
C ILE A 88 0.13 17.36 8.31
N THR A 89 -0.59 16.41 8.91
CA THR A 89 -0.24 15.83 10.21
C THR A 89 0.03 14.34 10.10
N GLY A 90 0.95 13.84 10.94
CA GLY A 90 1.28 12.42 10.98
C GLY A 90 0.20 11.61 11.69
N ILE A 91 -0.32 10.57 11.04
CA ILE A 91 -1.26 9.63 11.65
C ILE A 91 -0.76 8.19 11.50
N ARG A 92 -0.83 7.40 12.58
CA ARG A 92 -0.37 6.01 12.62
C ARG A 92 -1.44 5.09 13.19
N GLY A 93 -1.37 3.81 12.81
CA GLY A 93 -2.28 2.75 13.20
C GLY A 93 -2.83 2.01 11.99
N ASN A 94 -3.68 1.02 12.23
CA ASN A 94 -4.45 0.36 11.19
C ASN A 94 -5.58 1.28 10.66
N VAL A 95 -6.36 0.82 9.69
CA VAL A 95 -7.42 1.60 9.05
C VAL A 95 -8.42 2.14 10.07
N ASP A 96 -8.97 1.27 10.91
CA ASP A 96 -9.98 1.66 11.90
C ASP A 96 -9.41 2.64 12.95
N THR A 97 -8.18 2.41 13.39
CA THR A 97 -7.48 3.32 14.32
C THR A 97 -7.31 4.72 13.70
N ARG A 98 -6.93 4.80 12.42
CA ARG A 98 -6.77 6.09 11.74
C ARG A 98 -8.09 6.82 11.55
N ILE A 99 -9.17 6.09 11.20
CA ILE A 99 -10.51 6.67 11.10
C ILE A 99 -10.96 7.22 12.47
N LYS A 100 -10.74 6.45 13.54
CA LYS A 100 -11.06 6.87 14.91
C LYS A 100 -10.27 8.13 15.28
N LYS A 101 -8.96 8.15 15.04
CA LYS A 101 -8.11 9.33 15.32
C LYS A 101 -8.51 10.56 14.52
N MET A 102 -8.95 10.39 13.26
CA MET A 102 -9.47 11.51 12.47
C MET A 102 -10.59 12.22 13.21
N GLN A 103 -11.51 11.46 13.83
CA GLN A 103 -12.61 12.04 14.61
C GLN A 103 -12.14 12.63 15.93
N GLU A 104 -11.31 11.90 16.69
CA GLU A 104 -10.83 12.34 18.02
C GLU A 104 -9.93 13.57 17.96
N GLU A 105 -9.04 13.63 16.97
CA GLU A 105 -8.10 14.74 16.76
C GLU A 105 -8.70 15.85 15.88
N GLN A 106 -9.97 15.71 15.50
CA GLN A 106 -10.72 16.68 14.68
C GLN A 106 -10.03 17.06 13.36
N LEU A 107 -9.39 16.08 12.70
CA LEU A 107 -8.80 16.29 11.39
C LEU A 107 -9.92 16.49 10.35
N ASP A 108 -9.67 17.31 9.33
CA ASP A 108 -10.63 17.51 8.24
C ASP A 108 -10.71 16.29 7.31
N GLY A 109 -9.63 15.50 7.26
CA GLY A 109 -9.62 14.24 6.51
C GLY A 109 -8.35 13.43 6.71
N ILE A 110 -8.34 12.23 6.11
CA ILE A 110 -7.18 11.33 6.07
C ILE A 110 -7.01 10.70 4.69
N VAL A 111 -5.77 10.36 4.33
CA VAL A 111 -5.50 9.62 3.08
C VAL A 111 -5.08 8.19 3.39
N LEU A 112 -5.80 7.24 2.79
CA LEU A 112 -5.57 5.81 2.92
C LEU A 112 -5.39 5.15 1.54
N ALA A 113 -5.03 3.86 1.51
CA ALA A 113 -5.07 3.07 0.29
C ALA A 113 -6.47 2.46 0.11
N ALA A 114 -7.06 2.57 -1.08
CA ALA A 114 -8.37 2.00 -1.42
C ALA A 114 -8.45 0.51 -1.06
N ALA A 115 -7.44 -0.26 -1.42
CA ALA A 115 -7.37 -1.70 -1.16
C ALA A 115 -7.62 -2.09 0.31
N GLY A 116 -7.16 -1.28 1.26
CA GLY A 116 -7.41 -1.52 2.68
C GLY A 116 -8.87 -1.37 3.06
N LEU A 117 -9.53 -0.35 2.53
CA LEU A 117 -10.96 -0.09 2.78
C LEU A 117 -11.86 -1.12 2.05
N HIS A 118 -11.50 -1.50 0.82
CA HIS A 118 -12.22 -2.52 0.07
C HIS A 118 -12.22 -3.87 0.81
N ARG A 119 -11.04 -4.33 1.26
CA ARG A 119 -10.90 -5.59 2.00
C ARG A 119 -11.64 -5.61 3.34
N LEU A 120 -11.81 -4.45 3.97
CA LEU A 120 -12.55 -4.30 5.23
C LEU A 120 -14.05 -4.01 5.02
N GLY A 121 -14.53 -3.93 3.77
CA GLY A 121 -15.92 -3.57 3.47
C GLY A 121 -16.28 -2.13 3.86
N ARG A 122 -15.29 -1.21 3.88
CA ARG A 122 -15.43 0.19 4.30
C ARG A 122 -15.46 1.18 3.14
N THR A 123 -15.85 0.74 1.95
CA THR A 123 -15.90 1.58 0.74
C THR A 123 -16.81 2.79 0.87
N SER A 124 -17.89 2.67 1.65
CA SER A 124 -18.83 3.78 1.91
C SER A 124 -18.23 4.98 2.64
N LEU A 125 -17.04 4.83 3.24
CA LEU A 125 -16.32 5.92 3.90
C LEU A 125 -15.46 6.73 2.93
N ILE A 126 -15.25 6.23 1.71
CA ILE A 126 -14.42 6.90 0.72
C ILE A 126 -15.18 8.10 0.15
N THR A 127 -14.61 9.29 0.34
CA THR A 127 -15.18 10.52 -0.20
C THR A 127 -14.67 10.77 -1.62
N GLN A 128 -13.39 10.52 -1.88
CA GLN A 128 -12.77 10.77 -3.17
C GLN A 128 -11.66 9.74 -3.46
N TYR A 129 -11.60 9.25 -4.70
CA TYR A 129 -10.46 8.50 -5.22
C TYR A 129 -9.51 9.45 -5.94
N PHE A 130 -8.20 9.24 -5.75
CA PHE A 130 -7.19 9.91 -6.56
C PHE A 130 -6.78 9.01 -7.72
N GLU A 131 -6.98 9.47 -8.94
CA GLU A 131 -6.45 8.75 -10.10
C GLU A 131 -4.90 8.75 -10.06
N PRO A 132 -4.24 7.71 -10.61
CA PRO A 132 -2.77 7.60 -10.56
C PRO A 132 -2.04 8.82 -11.12
N GLU A 133 -2.63 9.55 -12.06
CA GLU A 133 -2.11 10.80 -12.63
C GLU A 133 -2.15 11.97 -11.63
N GLN A 134 -3.08 11.93 -10.67
CA GLN A 134 -3.22 12.93 -9.61
C GLN A 134 -2.34 12.58 -8.41
N MET A 135 -2.32 11.30 -8.03
CA MET A 135 -1.54 10.80 -6.91
C MET A 135 -0.96 9.43 -7.23
N ILE A 136 0.31 9.40 -7.64
CA ILE A 136 1.02 8.16 -7.97
C ILE A 136 1.07 7.26 -6.73
N PRO A 137 0.55 6.02 -6.80
CA PRO A 137 0.55 5.08 -5.68
C PRO A 137 1.96 4.69 -5.20
N ALA A 138 2.05 4.08 -4.04
CA ALA A 138 3.27 3.38 -3.65
C ALA A 138 3.47 2.14 -4.55
N ALA A 139 4.72 1.80 -4.85
CA ALA A 139 5.05 0.59 -5.61
C ALA A 139 4.36 -0.64 -4.99
N ALA A 140 3.68 -1.43 -5.81
CA ALA A 140 2.91 -2.60 -5.44
C ALA A 140 1.74 -2.35 -4.47
N GLN A 141 1.26 -1.11 -4.35
CA GLN A 141 0.06 -0.82 -3.54
C GLN A 141 -1.14 -1.59 -4.09
N GLY A 142 -1.92 -2.21 -3.20
CA GLY A 142 -3.05 -3.06 -3.56
C GLY A 142 -2.71 -4.55 -3.67
N THR A 143 -1.43 -4.92 -3.83
CA THR A 143 -0.97 -6.31 -3.92
C THR A 143 -0.66 -6.88 -2.54
N LEU A 144 -1.03 -8.14 -2.31
CA LEU A 144 -0.61 -8.91 -1.15
C LEU A 144 0.72 -9.61 -1.43
N ALA A 145 1.60 -9.61 -0.45
CA ALA A 145 2.80 -10.43 -0.43
C ALA A 145 2.54 -11.67 0.43
N LEU A 146 2.67 -12.84 -0.17
CA LEU A 146 2.51 -14.13 0.46
C LEU A 146 3.91 -14.71 0.66
N GLU A 147 4.43 -14.61 1.89
CA GLU A 147 5.80 -14.97 2.22
C GLU A 147 5.82 -16.32 2.93
N LEU A 148 6.68 -17.21 2.46
CA LEU A 148 6.85 -18.56 2.99
C LEU A 148 8.31 -18.99 2.90
N ARG A 149 8.62 -20.14 3.51
CA ARG A 149 9.97 -20.72 3.42
C ARG A 149 10.26 -21.21 2.01
N GLU A 150 11.47 -21.01 1.55
CA GLU A 150 11.96 -21.43 0.23
C GLU A 150 11.92 -22.96 0.04
N ASP A 151 12.09 -23.73 1.13
CA ASP A 151 12.06 -25.20 1.09
C ASP A 151 10.63 -25.79 1.13
N HIS A 152 9.59 -24.98 1.39
CA HIS A 152 8.20 -25.44 1.48
C HIS A 152 7.51 -25.49 0.10
N LYS A 153 8.05 -26.30 -0.81
CA LYS A 153 7.69 -26.36 -2.24
C LYS A 153 6.22 -26.68 -2.48
N GLU A 154 5.64 -27.62 -1.74
CA GLU A 154 4.25 -28.01 -1.91
C GLU A 154 3.29 -26.81 -1.63
N LEU A 155 3.51 -26.09 -0.53
CA LEU A 155 2.73 -24.91 -0.20
C LEU A 155 2.95 -23.79 -1.23
N PHE A 156 4.19 -23.62 -1.72
CA PHE A 156 4.52 -22.66 -2.74
C PHE A 156 3.72 -22.92 -4.04
N GLU A 157 3.63 -24.17 -4.49
CA GLU A 157 2.85 -24.57 -5.67
C GLU A 157 1.34 -24.33 -5.45
N GLN A 158 0.81 -24.70 -4.27
CA GLN A 158 -0.60 -24.49 -3.95
C GLN A 158 -0.98 -23.00 -3.95
N VAL A 159 -0.14 -22.16 -3.36
CA VAL A 159 -0.37 -20.70 -3.31
C VAL A 159 -0.25 -20.06 -4.69
N ASN A 160 0.72 -20.52 -5.50
CA ASN A 160 0.93 -20.02 -6.86
C ASN A 160 -0.17 -20.44 -7.84
N ALA A 161 -0.93 -21.48 -7.55
CA ALA A 161 -2.10 -21.84 -8.37
C ALA A 161 -3.17 -20.74 -8.45
N LEU A 162 -3.14 -19.78 -7.51
CA LEU A 162 -4.04 -18.62 -7.47
C LEU A 162 -3.37 -17.33 -7.99
N SER A 163 -2.19 -17.43 -8.58
CA SER A 163 -1.44 -16.26 -9.09
C SER A 163 -2.13 -15.62 -10.29
N ASP A 164 -1.92 -14.31 -10.43
CA ASP A 164 -2.36 -13.52 -11.58
C ASP A 164 -1.14 -12.97 -12.31
N ILE A 165 -0.91 -13.45 -13.51
CA ILE A 165 0.29 -13.12 -14.29
C ILE A 165 0.41 -11.62 -14.60
N VAL A 166 -0.71 -10.95 -14.82
CA VAL A 166 -0.71 -9.51 -15.11
C VAL A 166 -0.30 -8.74 -13.85
N THR A 167 -0.84 -9.10 -12.69
CA THR A 167 -0.45 -8.49 -11.42
C THR A 167 1.02 -8.74 -11.11
N GLU A 168 1.52 -9.95 -11.36
CA GLU A 168 2.93 -10.30 -11.14
C GLU A 168 3.86 -9.41 -11.97
N GLU A 169 3.62 -9.28 -13.26
CA GLU A 169 4.42 -8.45 -14.17
C GLU A 169 4.41 -6.96 -13.75
N ILE A 170 3.22 -6.42 -13.43
CA ILE A 170 3.06 -5.03 -12.98
C ILE A 170 3.81 -4.80 -11.67
N THR A 171 3.59 -5.67 -10.69
CA THR A 171 4.21 -5.57 -9.37
C THR A 171 5.73 -5.69 -9.46
N CYS A 172 6.23 -6.59 -10.30
CA CYS A 172 7.66 -6.75 -10.56
C CYS A 172 8.26 -5.46 -11.14
N ALA A 173 7.63 -4.86 -12.15
CA ALA A 173 8.11 -3.62 -12.77
C ALA A 173 8.16 -2.47 -11.76
N GLU A 174 7.11 -2.26 -10.97
CA GLU A 174 7.07 -1.21 -9.95
C GLU A 174 8.16 -1.40 -8.86
N ARG A 175 8.38 -2.65 -8.41
CA ARG A 175 9.40 -2.97 -7.41
C ARG A 175 10.81 -2.86 -7.95
N LEU A 176 11.05 -3.24 -9.21
CA LEU A 176 12.34 -3.03 -9.87
C LEU A 176 12.67 -1.55 -10.03
N PHE A 177 11.68 -0.72 -10.38
CA PHE A 177 11.85 0.73 -10.40
C PHE A 177 12.23 1.26 -9.02
N LEU A 178 11.51 0.88 -7.97
CA LEU A 178 11.81 1.29 -6.60
C LEU A 178 13.23 0.88 -6.18
N LYS A 179 13.63 -0.37 -6.46
CA LYS A 179 14.99 -0.86 -6.20
C LYS A 179 16.05 -0.05 -6.97
N GLY A 180 15.79 0.22 -8.24
CA GLY A 180 16.71 0.99 -9.11
C GLY A 180 16.93 2.44 -8.68
N THR A 181 15.94 3.04 -7.99
CA THR A 181 16.06 4.41 -7.42
C THR A 181 16.76 4.44 -6.06
N GLY A 182 17.16 3.27 -5.51
CA GLY A 182 17.68 3.16 -4.14
C GLY A 182 16.62 3.47 -3.08
N GLY A 183 15.33 3.46 -3.48
CA GLY A 183 14.22 3.78 -2.59
C GLY A 183 13.85 2.62 -1.68
N ASP A 184 13.33 2.98 -0.52
CA ASP A 184 12.67 2.09 0.42
C ASP A 184 11.24 2.58 0.71
N CYS A 185 10.51 1.88 1.57
CA CYS A 185 9.14 2.24 1.94
C CYS A 185 9.02 3.59 2.67
N HIS A 186 10.13 4.22 3.07
CA HIS A 186 10.16 5.52 3.76
C HIS A 186 10.42 6.69 2.81
N MET A 187 10.90 6.41 1.60
CA MET A 187 11.15 7.44 0.58
C MET A 187 9.83 7.96 -0.01
N PRO A 188 9.76 9.23 -0.43
CA PRO A 188 8.57 9.81 -1.04
C PRO A 188 8.44 9.42 -2.52
N ILE A 189 8.67 8.15 -2.84
CA ILE A 189 8.64 7.61 -4.20
C ILE A 189 7.31 6.90 -4.43
N GLY A 190 6.67 7.19 -5.56
CA GLY A 190 5.54 6.47 -6.11
C GLY A 190 5.95 5.73 -7.37
N ALA A 191 5.30 4.61 -7.64
CA ALA A 191 5.43 3.89 -8.91
C ALA A 191 4.07 3.25 -9.25
N TYR A 192 3.66 3.40 -10.48
CA TYR A 192 2.45 2.79 -11.00
C TYR A 192 2.70 2.28 -12.40
N ALA A 193 2.45 1.00 -12.60
CA ALA A 193 2.48 0.37 -13.91
C ALA A 193 1.10 -0.20 -14.26
N CYS A 194 0.75 -0.16 -15.52
CA CYS A 194 -0.47 -0.77 -16.05
C CYS A 194 -0.21 -1.43 -17.40
N LYS A 195 -1.02 -2.41 -17.77
CA LYS A 195 -1.02 -2.97 -19.12
C LYS A 195 -1.96 -2.19 -20.02
N LEU A 196 -1.43 -1.74 -21.13
CA LEU A 196 -2.20 -1.12 -22.19
C LEU A 196 -2.98 -2.17 -22.99
N PRO A 197 -4.04 -1.77 -23.75
CA PRO A 197 -4.81 -2.70 -24.59
C PRO A 197 -3.99 -3.46 -25.63
N ASP A 198 -2.86 -2.90 -26.06
CA ASP A 198 -1.91 -3.54 -26.99
C ASP A 198 -0.90 -4.48 -26.30
N GLY A 199 -1.04 -4.70 -25.00
CA GLY A 199 -0.19 -5.59 -24.20
C GLY A 199 1.11 -4.97 -23.72
N ARG A 200 1.46 -3.74 -24.11
CA ARG A 200 2.62 -3.03 -23.59
C ARG A 200 2.39 -2.65 -22.13
N MET A 201 3.48 -2.55 -21.38
CA MET A 201 3.47 -1.97 -20.03
C MET A 201 3.80 -0.49 -20.10
N GLN A 202 3.02 0.29 -19.39
CA GLN A 202 3.25 1.71 -19.17
C GLN A 202 3.59 1.93 -17.71
#